data_ec12ad61e7d18ac7779f477b2388831b
#
_entry.id   ec12ad61e7d18ac7779f477b2388831b
#
_cell.length_a   1.000
_cell.length_b   1.000
_cell.length_c   1.000
_cell.angle_alpha   90.00
_cell.angle_beta   90.00
_cell.angle_gamma   90.00
#
_symmetry.space_group_name_H-M   'P 1'
#
loop_
_entity.id
_entity.type
_entity.pdbx_description
1 polymer ?
#
loop_
_entity_poly.entity_id
_entity_poly.type
_entity_poly.pdbx_seq_one_letter_code
_entity_poly.pdbx_strand_id
1 'polypeptide(L)'
;VVEDFQCVTNDQLPNIICFGVALLGAVLSIVVPSLGILWLLLTIAAAVLYGMEITGRPILSRLLRTGASQNVVAKYQPTPANGANARRRKVILVANYDSGKVLTEEKPPFAAALPILQKASAIALVVSAFVLLLRSTLFAADTGAMSSILTFLLVICAVLFAIPLVRSVLHI
;
A
#
# COMPACT_ATOMS: atom_id res chain seq x y z
N VAL A 1 19.62 -27.22 1.24
CA VAL A 1 18.19 -27.45 1.00
C VAL A 1 17.64 -26.22 0.32
N VAL A 2 16.93 -26.39 -0.77
CA VAL A 2 16.22 -25.33 -1.48
C VAL A 2 14.76 -25.46 -1.08
N GLU A 3 14.18 -24.37 -0.63
CA GLU A 3 12.77 -24.31 -0.24
C GLU A 3 12.05 -23.34 -1.18
N ASP A 4 11.07 -23.83 -1.94
CA ASP A 4 10.27 -23.03 -2.84
C ASP A 4 9.08 -22.42 -2.07
N PHE A 5 8.82 -21.14 -2.29
CA PHE A 5 7.64 -20.46 -1.74
C PHE A 5 7.03 -19.48 -2.74
N GLN A 6 5.75 -19.22 -2.55
CA GLN A 6 5.05 -18.22 -3.37
C GLN A 6 5.24 -16.83 -2.79
N CYS A 7 5.64 -15.89 -3.63
CA CYS A 7 5.80 -14.49 -3.26
C CYS A 7 4.97 -13.56 -4.16
N VAL A 8 4.81 -12.33 -3.72
CA VAL A 8 4.26 -11.26 -4.55
C VAL A 8 5.37 -10.74 -5.45
N THR A 9 5.18 -10.86 -6.76
CA THR A 9 6.16 -10.41 -7.75
C THR A 9 6.24 -8.89 -7.87
N ASN A 10 5.15 -8.21 -7.50
CA ASN A 10 5.07 -6.75 -7.61
C ASN A 10 4.39 -6.15 -6.39
N ASP A 11 5.18 -5.53 -5.51
CA ASP A 11 4.72 -4.87 -4.28
C ASP A 11 3.85 -3.63 -4.54
N GLN A 12 3.84 -3.13 -5.79
CA GLN A 12 3.10 -1.92 -6.15
C GLN A 12 1.63 -2.20 -6.52
N LEU A 13 1.30 -3.44 -6.90
CA LEU A 13 -0.08 -3.79 -7.30
C LEU A 13 -1.14 -3.47 -6.24
N PRO A 14 -0.95 -3.78 -4.95
CA PRO A 14 -1.91 -3.40 -3.91
C PRO A 14 -2.12 -1.88 -3.82
N ASN A 15 -1.05 -1.09 -3.96
CA ASN A 15 -1.12 0.36 -3.94
C ASN A 15 -1.92 0.89 -5.13
N ILE A 16 -1.68 0.36 -6.33
CA ILE A 16 -2.39 0.75 -7.56
C ILE A 16 -3.88 0.49 -7.42
N ILE A 17 -4.26 -0.67 -6.91
CA ILE A 17 -5.67 -1.03 -6.73
C ILE A 17 -6.33 -0.10 -5.70
N CYS A 18 -5.73 0.07 -4.52
CA CYS A 18 -6.31 0.89 -3.46
C CYS A 18 -6.43 2.37 -3.85
N PHE A 19 -5.36 2.97 -4.36
CA PHE A 19 -5.37 4.38 -4.76
C PHE A 19 -6.15 4.61 -6.06
N GLY A 20 -6.16 3.65 -6.99
CA GLY A 20 -6.98 3.71 -8.20
C GLY A 20 -8.47 3.70 -7.88
N VAL A 21 -8.93 2.80 -7.01
CA VAL A 21 -10.33 2.73 -6.57
C VAL A 21 -10.72 3.99 -5.79
N ALA A 22 -9.86 4.49 -4.91
CA ALA A 22 -10.11 5.72 -4.17
C ALA A 22 -10.19 6.95 -5.08
N LEU A 23 -9.30 7.06 -6.05
CA LEU A 23 -9.31 8.12 -7.05
C LEU A 23 -10.60 8.09 -7.88
N LEU A 24 -10.98 6.92 -8.38
CA LEU A 24 -12.24 6.74 -9.09
C LEU A 24 -13.44 7.10 -8.22
N GLY A 25 -13.47 6.66 -6.97
CA GLY A 25 -14.51 7.02 -6.01
C GLY A 25 -14.64 8.53 -5.80
N ALA A 26 -13.52 9.22 -5.61
CA ALA A 26 -13.49 10.67 -5.43
C ALA A 26 -13.98 11.42 -6.70
N VAL A 27 -13.44 11.08 -7.86
CA VAL A 27 -13.79 11.74 -9.14
C VAL A 27 -15.23 11.46 -9.53
N LEU A 28 -15.67 10.19 -9.47
CA LEU A 28 -17.01 9.82 -9.87
C LEU A 28 -18.09 10.35 -8.91
N SER A 29 -17.77 10.56 -7.63
CA SER A 29 -18.69 11.22 -6.71
C SER A 29 -18.97 12.69 -7.07
N ILE A 30 -18.02 13.34 -7.76
CA ILE A 30 -18.21 14.71 -8.26
C ILE A 30 -19.05 14.71 -9.54
N VAL A 31 -18.76 13.77 -10.46
CA VAL A 31 -19.40 13.68 -11.78
C VAL A 31 -20.80 13.08 -11.69
N VAL A 32 -20.98 12.05 -10.86
CA VAL A 32 -22.24 11.29 -10.70
C VAL A 32 -22.64 11.26 -9.22
N PRO A 33 -23.12 12.35 -8.66
CA PRO A 33 -23.47 12.45 -7.24
C PRO A 33 -24.64 11.55 -6.83
N SER A 34 -25.48 11.14 -7.78
CA SER A 34 -26.65 10.26 -7.54
C SER A 34 -26.27 8.89 -6.95
N LEU A 35 -25.05 8.42 -7.17
CA LEU A 35 -24.52 7.17 -6.63
C LEU A 35 -23.57 7.39 -5.44
N GLY A 36 -23.75 8.47 -4.68
CA GLY A 36 -22.85 8.88 -3.59
C GLY A 36 -22.53 7.78 -2.57
N ILE A 37 -23.54 6.97 -2.21
CA ILE A 37 -23.36 5.84 -1.28
C ILE A 37 -22.43 4.76 -1.89
N LEU A 38 -22.54 4.48 -3.19
CA LEU A 38 -21.67 3.52 -3.87
C LEU A 38 -20.20 3.97 -3.84
N TRP A 39 -19.96 5.26 -4.14
CA TRP A 39 -18.61 5.83 -4.12
C TRP A 39 -18.03 5.85 -2.72
N LEU A 40 -18.87 6.12 -1.71
CA LEU A 40 -18.49 6.02 -0.30
C LEU A 40 -18.05 4.61 0.06
N LEU A 41 -18.83 3.59 -0.26
CA LEU A 41 -18.52 2.19 0.05
C LEU A 41 -17.21 1.74 -0.63
N LEU A 42 -17.00 2.11 -1.89
CA LEU A 42 -15.75 1.81 -2.62
C LEU A 42 -14.54 2.48 -1.97
N THR A 43 -14.66 3.73 -1.55
CA THR A 43 -13.57 4.45 -0.89
C THR A 43 -13.27 3.89 0.50
N ILE A 44 -14.29 3.50 1.27
CA ILE A 44 -14.12 2.82 2.55
C ILE A 44 -13.42 1.47 2.35
N ALA A 45 -13.85 0.68 1.37
CA ALA A 45 -13.22 -0.60 1.05
C ALA A 45 -11.73 -0.43 0.69
N ALA A 46 -11.39 0.57 -0.14
CA ALA A 46 -10.02 0.90 -0.48
C ALA A 46 -9.20 1.30 0.76
N ALA A 47 -9.76 2.13 1.65
CA ALA A 47 -9.11 2.57 2.88
C ALA A 47 -8.85 1.41 3.85
N VAL A 48 -9.83 0.51 4.02
CA VAL A 48 -9.69 -0.68 4.88
C VAL A 48 -8.65 -1.64 4.31
N LEU A 49 -8.70 -1.95 3.01
CA LEU A 49 -7.72 -2.83 2.37
C LEU A 49 -6.30 -2.27 2.48
N TYR A 50 -6.12 -0.99 2.20
CA TYR A 50 -4.83 -0.32 2.35
C TYR A 50 -4.34 -0.30 3.79
N GLY A 51 -5.24 -0.02 4.75
CA GLY A 51 -4.93 -0.08 6.18
C GLY A 51 -4.48 -1.48 6.63
N MET A 52 -5.11 -2.54 6.12
CA MET A 52 -4.70 -3.92 6.40
C MET A 52 -3.33 -4.26 5.81
N GLU A 53 -3.01 -3.76 4.61
CA GLU A 53 -1.67 -3.92 4.02
C GLU A 53 -0.59 -3.29 4.89
N ILE A 54 -0.78 -2.03 5.34
CA ILE A 54 0.20 -1.33 6.17
C ILE A 54 0.36 -1.99 7.55
N THR A 55 -0.72 -2.52 8.13
CA THR A 55 -0.68 -3.12 9.47
C THR A 55 -0.12 -4.54 9.52
N GLY A 56 0.40 -5.04 8.39
CA GLY A 56 1.02 -6.37 8.31
C GLY A 56 0.02 -7.52 8.20
N ARG A 57 -1.22 -7.23 7.84
CA ARG A 57 -2.25 -8.22 7.49
C ARG A 57 -2.57 -8.15 6.00
N PRO A 58 -1.62 -8.48 5.11
CA PRO A 58 -1.73 -8.26 3.68
C PRO A 58 -2.76 -9.21 3.07
N ILE A 59 -3.99 -8.76 2.85
CA ILE A 59 -5.02 -9.53 2.18
C ILE A 59 -4.81 -9.46 0.67
N LEU A 60 -4.61 -8.24 0.16
CA LEU A 60 -4.49 -7.99 -1.27
C LEU A 60 -3.21 -8.61 -1.82
N SER A 61 -2.09 -8.43 -1.13
CA SER A 61 -0.81 -9.07 -1.47
C SER A 61 -0.88 -10.59 -1.44
N ARG A 62 -1.67 -11.19 -0.55
CA ARG A 62 -1.89 -12.64 -0.54
C ARG A 62 -2.68 -13.14 -1.74
N LEU A 63 -3.67 -12.38 -2.16
CA LEU A 63 -4.51 -12.70 -3.32
C LEU A 63 -3.73 -12.54 -4.64
N LEU A 64 -2.79 -11.59 -4.68
CA LEU A 64 -1.99 -11.25 -5.86
C LEU A 64 -0.65 -12.00 -5.93
N ARG A 65 -0.47 -13.08 -5.18
CA ARG A 65 0.74 -13.90 -5.23
C ARG A 65 0.83 -14.61 -6.57
N THR A 66 1.80 -14.21 -7.39
CA THR A 66 1.96 -14.71 -8.75
C THR A 66 3.34 -15.28 -9.05
N GLY A 67 4.31 -15.10 -8.15
CA GLY A 67 5.70 -15.52 -8.34
C GLY A 67 6.13 -16.65 -7.42
N ALA A 68 7.03 -17.50 -7.91
CA ALA A 68 7.78 -18.45 -7.11
C ALA A 68 9.14 -17.85 -6.75
N SER A 69 9.54 -17.99 -5.50
CA SER A 69 10.86 -17.62 -5.00
C SER A 69 11.47 -18.79 -4.25
N GLN A 70 12.77 -18.77 -4.07
CA GLN A 70 13.52 -19.86 -3.46
C GLN A 70 14.39 -19.34 -2.32
N ASN A 71 14.35 -20.06 -1.19
CA ASN A 71 15.31 -19.87 -0.11
C ASN A 71 16.38 -20.95 -0.19
N VAL A 72 17.64 -20.54 -0.20
CA VAL A 72 18.76 -21.48 -0.13
C VAL A 72 19.24 -21.57 1.32
N VAL A 73 19.06 -22.74 1.93
CA VAL A 73 19.50 -23.02 3.30
C VAL A 73 20.73 -23.92 3.26
N ALA A 74 21.88 -23.37 3.63
CA ALA A 74 23.10 -24.13 3.83
C ALA A 74 23.28 -24.44 5.33
N LYS A 75 23.38 -25.71 5.67
CA LYS A 75 23.66 -26.15 7.04
C LYS A 75 25.13 -26.62 7.10
N TYR A 76 25.94 -25.91 7.86
CA TYR A 76 27.28 -26.34 8.18
C TYR A 76 27.27 -27.03 9.54
N GLN A 77 27.72 -28.30 9.59
CA GLN A 77 27.93 -29.01 10.83
C GLN A 77 29.45 -29.05 11.10
N PRO A 78 29.94 -28.30 12.08
CA PRO A 78 31.35 -28.38 12.42
C PRO A 78 31.69 -29.77 12.93
N THR A 79 32.88 -30.29 12.54
CA THR A 79 33.42 -31.53 13.09
C THR A 79 33.49 -31.43 14.62
N PRO A 80 33.02 -32.43 15.36
CA PRO A 80 33.05 -32.37 16.81
C PRO A 80 34.51 -32.20 17.28
N ALA A 81 34.78 -31.07 17.92
CA ALA A 81 36.03 -30.90 18.62
C ALA A 81 36.09 -31.92 19.78
N ASN A 82 37.18 -32.66 19.89
CA ASN A 82 37.40 -33.62 20.94
C ASN A 82 37.36 -32.94 22.31
N GLY A 83 36.21 -32.90 22.93
CA GLY A 83 35.96 -32.31 24.24
C GLY A 83 34.49 -32.38 24.61
N ALA A 84 34.16 -33.17 25.60
CA ALA A 84 32.80 -33.52 26.00
C ALA A 84 31.92 -32.34 26.47
N ASN A 85 32.43 -31.10 26.55
CA ASN A 85 31.73 -29.93 27.09
C ASN A 85 31.69 -28.72 26.17
N ALA A 86 31.93 -28.88 24.86
CA ALA A 86 31.78 -27.76 23.94
C ALA A 86 30.31 -27.40 23.79
N ARG A 87 29.88 -26.27 24.40
CA ARG A 87 28.54 -25.70 24.20
C ARG A 87 28.37 -25.37 22.72
N ARG A 88 27.54 -26.15 22.04
CA ARG A 88 27.22 -25.92 20.62
C ARG A 88 26.38 -24.65 20.53
N ARG A 89 26.94 -23.57 20.02
CA ARG A 89 26.19 -22.36 19.68
C ARG A 89 25.67 -22.50 18.26
N LYS A 90 24.40 -22.26 18.07
CA LYS A 90 23.77 -22.20 16.75
C LYS A 90 23.85 -20.76 16.26
N VAL A 91 24.58 -20.51 15.19
CA VAL A 91 24.64 -19.20 14.53
C VAL A 91 23.85 -19.30 13.24
N ILE A 92 22.91 -18.39 13.03
CA ILE A 92 22.11 -18.28 11.83
C ILE A 92 22.54 -16.98 11.14
N LEU A 93 23.10 -17.12 9.95
CA LEU A 93 23.44 -15.99 9.07
C LEU A 93 22.35 -15.88 8.03
N VAL A 94 21.73 -14.72 7.93
CA VAL A 94 20.71 -14.40 6.93
C VAL A 94 21.27 -13.29 6.05
N ALA A 95 21.29 -13.53 4.75
CA ALA A 95 21.67 -12.52 3.76
C ALA A 95 20.66 -12.53 2.63
N ASN A 96 20.18 -11.34 2.27
CA ASN A 96 19.41 -11.17 1.06
C ASN A 96 20.38 -11.20 -0.13
N TYR A 97 20.07 -12.05 -1.09
CA TYR A 97 20.94 -12.20 -2.26
C TYR A 97 20.33 -11.50 -3.50
N ASP A 98 19.08 -11.10 -3.43
CA ASP A 98 18.40 -10.31 -4.45
C ASP A 98 18.63 -8.81 -4.18
N SER A 99 19.27 -8.14 -5.10
CA SER A 99 19.35 -6.68 -5.09
C SER A 99 18.07 -6.11 -5.71
N GLY A 100 17.30 -5.37 -4.92
CA GLY A 100 16.18 -4.58 -5.46
C GLY A 100 16.68 -3.56 -6.51
N LYS A 101 15.81 -3.19 -7.46
CA LYS A 101 16.10 -2.10 -8.38
C LYS A 101 16.29 -0.80 -7.60
N VAL A 102 17.45 -0.16 -7.74
CA VAL A 102 17.68 1.18 -7.20
C VAL A 102 16.90 2.16 -8.04
N LEU A 103 15.86 2.74 -7.46
CA LEU A 103 15.00 3.69 -8.13
C LEU A 103 15.62 5.09 -8.05
N THR A 104 15.43 5.87 -9.11
CA THR A 104 15.94 7.26 -9.18
C THR A 104 15.36 8.13 -8.06
N GLU A 105 14.18 7.77 -7.54
CA GLU A 105 13.49 8.43 -6.44
C GLU A 105 14.13 8.22 -5.06
N GLU A 106 15.01 7.22 -4.93
CA GLU A 106 15.79 7.00 -3.70
C GLU A 106 16.95 8.00 -3.55
N LYS A 107 17.17 8.84 -4.56
CA LYS A 107 18.17 9.91 -4.49
C LYS A 107 17.63 11.14 -3.77
N PRO A 108 18.45 11.81 -2.95
CA PRO A 108 18.08 13.10 -2.35
C PRO A 108 17.76 14.13 -3.47
N PRO A 109 16.76 15.00 -3.30
CA PRO A 109 15.91 15.22 -2.12
C PRO A 109 14.63 14.36 -2.06
N PHE A 110 14.32 13.58 -3.09
CA PHE A 110 13.06 12.84 -3.19
C PHE A 110 12.91 11.74 -2.13
N ALA A 111 13.99 11.06 -1.77
CA ALA A 111 13.97 10.01 -0.76
C ALA A 111 13.39 10.47 0.60
N ALA A 112 13.65 11.73 1.00
CA ALA A 112 13.13 12.28 2.24
C ALA A 112 11.62 12.60 2.16
N ALA A 113 11.11 12.94 0.98
CA ALA A 113 9.70 13.30 0.78
C ALA A 113 8.77 12.07 0.68
N LEU A 114 9.29 10.93 0.24
CA LEU A 114 8.49 9.71 -0.01
C LEU A 114 7.71 9.22 1.22
N PRO A 115 8.31 9.05 2.41
CA PRO A 115 7.58 8.58 3.58
C PRO A 115 6.52 9.58 4.05
N ILE A 116 6.75 10.88 3.85
CA ILE A 116 5.78 11.93 4.17
C ILE A 116 4.60 11.84 3.22
N LEU A 117 4.86 11.69 1.94
CA LEU A 117 3.85 11.58 0.90
C LEU A 117 2.97 10.33 1.09
N GLN A 118 3.58 9.20 1.43
CA GLN A 118 2.86 7.96 1.70
C GLN A 118 1.96 8.07 2.94
N LYS A 119 2.42 8.75 3.99
CA LYS A 119 1.57 9.05 5.15
C LYS A 119 0.45 10.02 4.81
N ALA A 120 0.73 11.05 4.03
CA ALA A 120 -0.27 12.02 3.60
C ALA A 120 -1.37 11.35 2.75
N SER A 121 -1.03 10.46 1.82
CA SER A 121 -2.00 9.73 1.01
C SER A 121 -2.83 8.75 1.84
N ALA A 122 -2.26 8.09 2.85
CA ALA A 122 -2.99 7.25 3.79
C ALA A 122 -4.02 8.06 4.61
N ILE A 123 -3.63 9.24 5.10
CA ILE A 123 -4.55 10.15 5.80
C ILE A 123 -5.64 10.64 4.84
N ALA A 124 -5.28 10.98 3.61
CA ALA A 124 -6.23 11.41 2.60
C ALA A 124 -7.31 10.35 2.28
N LEU A 125 -6.98 9.05 2.36
CA LEU A 125 -7.98 7.96 2.23
C LEU A 125 -9.04 8.04 3.32
N VAL A 126 -8.66 8.25 4.56
CA VAL A 126 -9.61 8.38 5.69
C VAL A 126 -10.42 9.66 5.56
N VAL A 127 -9.77 10.78 5.23
CA VAL A 127 -10.42 12.08 5.05
C VAL A 127 -11.42 12.02 3.90
N SER A 128 -11.07 11.42 2.76
CA SER A 128 -11.98 11.32 1.61
C SER A 128 -13.21 10.48 1.92
N ALA A 129 -13.08 9.37 2.66
CA ALA A 129 -14.21 8.57 3.11
C ALA A 129 -15.15 9.39 4.02
N PHE A 130 -14.58 10.18 4.94
CA PHE A 130 -15.37 11.07 5.81
C PHE A 130 -16.06 12.18 5.04
N VAL A 131 -15.39 12.82 4.10
CA VAL A 131 -15.95 13.86 3.23
C VAL A 131 -17.10 13.30 2.37
N LEU A 132 -16.91 12.09 1.80
CA LEU A 132 -17.96 11.40 1.04
C LEU A 132 -19.15 11.03 1.93
N LEU A 133 -18.92 10.61 3.17
CA LEU A 133 -19.99 10.35 4.12
C LEU A 133 -20.81 11.60 4.38
N LEU A 134 -20.18 12.73 4.70
CA LEU A 134 -20.88 13.99 4.93
C LEU A 134 -21.67 14.42 3.70
N ARG A 135 -21.06 14.34 2.51
CA ARG A 135 -21.69 14.72 1.26
C ARG A 135 -22.89 13.84 0.90
N SER A 136 -22.78 12.52 1.12
CA SER A 136 -23.86 11.59 0.74
C SER A 136 -25.01 11.53 1.74
N THR A 137 -24.81 11.95 2.99
CA THR A 137 -25.83 11.89 4.05
C THR A 137 -26.38 13.26 4.41
N LEU A 138 -25.53 14.17 4.89
CA LEU A 138 -25.98 15.47 5.41
C LEU A 138 -26.19 16.52 4.33
N PHE A 139 -25.42 16.48 3.26
CA PHE A 139 -25.41 17.50 2.20
C PHE A 139 -25.79 16.93 0.83
N ALA A 140 -26.55 15.82 0.80
CA ALA A 140 -26.96 15.18 -0.45
C ALA A 140 -27.80 16.09 -1.37
N ALA A 141 -28.62 16.97 -0.79
CA ALA A 141 -29.48 17.93 -1.50
C ALA A 141 -28.92 19.36 -1.48
N ASP A 142 -27.79 19.61 -0.84
CA ASP A 142 -27.22 20.94 -0.72
C ASP A 142 -26.39 21.31 -1.95
N THR A 143 -26.73 22.41 -2.61
CA THR A 143 -25.98 23.00 -3.73
C THR A 143 -25.18 24.24 -3.31
N GLY A 144 -25.18 24.57 -2.02
CA GLY A 144 -24.59 25.77 -1.47
C GLY A 144 -23.07 25.72 -1.26
N ALA A 145 -22.58 26.65 -0.45
CA ALA A 145 -21.17 26.83 -0.16
C ALA A 145 -20.53 25.56 0.47
N MET A 146 -21.28 24.84 1.31
CA MET A 146 -20.77 23.64 1.98
C MET A 146 -20.48 22.51 0.97
N SER A 147 -21.36 22.28 0.00
CA SER A 147 -21.13 21.31 -1.08
C SER A 147 -19.89 21.67 -1.90
N SER A 148 -19.65 22.96 -2.14
CA SER A 148 -18.45 23.43 -2.86
C SER A 148 -17.17 23.19 -2.06
N ILE A 149 -17.19 23.42 -0.76
CA ILE A 149 -16.04 23.14 0.14
C ILE A 149 -15.74 21.64 0.16
N LEU A 150 -16.74 20.78 0.32
CA LEU A 150 -16.58 19.33 0.31
C LEU A 150 -16.02 18.82 -1.03
N THR A 151 -16.50 19.40 -2.14
CA THR A 151 -15.98 19.09 -3.48
C THR A 151 -14.51 19.50 -3.62
N PHE A 152 -14.13 20.68 -3.13
CA PHE A 152 -12.75 21.14 -3.15
C PHE A 152 -11.82 20.22 -2.33
N LEU A 153 -12.27 19.77 -1.16
CA LEU A 153 -11.52 18.79 -0.36
C LEU A 153 -11.35 17.46 -1.09
N LEU A 154 -12.38 16.97 -1.80
CA LEU A 154 -12.28 15.77 -2.62
C LEU A 154 -11.28 15.92 -3.75
N VAL A 155 -11.21 17.09 -4.40
CA VAL A 155 -10.20 17.36 -5.44
C VAL A 155 -8.79 17.30 -4.86
N ILE A 156 -8.56 17.87 -3.68
CA ILE A 156 -7.25 17.77 -2.99
C ILE A 156 -6.91 16.30 -2.71
N CYS A 157 -7.87 15.52 -2.18
CA CYS A 157 -7.65 14.09 -1.95
C CYS A 157 -7.35 13.33 -3.25
N ALA A 158 -8.04 13.62 -4.34
CA ALA A 158 -7.82 13.01 -5.65
C ALA A 158 -6.38 13.28 -6.16
N VAL A 159 -5.89 14.50 -6.01
CA VAL A 159 -4.50 14.84 -6.35
C VAL A 159 -3.51 14.05 -5.50
N LEU A 160 -3.77 13.93 -4.18
CA LEU A 160 -2.93 13.15 -3.28
C LEU A 160 -2.94 11.65 -3.61
N PHE A 161 -4.03 11.10 -4.15
CA PHE A 161 -4.10 9.71 -4.62
C PHE A 161 -3.38 9.51 -5.97
N ALA A 162 -3.44 10.49 -6.86
CA ALA A 162 -2.77 10.41 -8.15
C ALA A 162 -1.25 10.26 -8.01
N ILE A 163 -0.64 10.88 -7.01
CA ILE A 163 0.82 10.85 -6.83
C ILE A 163 1.33 9.43 -6.54
N PRO A 164 0.88 8.70 -5.49
CA PRO A 164 1.32 7.32 -5.25
C PRO A 164 0.87 6.37 -6.36
N LEU A 165 -0.26 6.63 -7.02
CA LEU A 165 -0.75 5.83 -8.14
C LEU A 165 0.20 5.92 -9.34
N VAL A 166 0.54 7.13 -9.79
CA VAL A 166 1.48 7.35 -10.89
C VAL A 166 2.83 6.74 -10.59
N ARG A 167 3.33 6.97 -9.37
CA ARG A 167 4.57 6.34 -8.91
C ARG A 167 4.50 4.83 -9.02
N SER A 168 3.47 4.20 -8.46
CA SER A 168 3.33 2.75 -8.47
C SER A 168 3.21 2.18 -9.89
N VAL A 169 2.55 2.89 -10.82
CA VAL A 169 2.46 2.50 -12.23
C VAL A 169 3.80 2.60 -12.94
N LEU A 170 4.58 3.63 -12.65
CA LEU A 170 5.92 3.80 -13.25
C LEU A 170 6.95 2.77 -12.75
N HIS A 171 6.65 2.06 -11.66
CA HIS A 171 7.53 1.06 -11.05
C HIS A 171 7.11 -0.39 -11.35
N ILE A 172 6.09 -0.60 -12.16
CA ILE A 172 5.76 -1.92 -12.71
C ILE A 172 6.73 -2.27 -13.84
#